data_6baed804b9c765782a82cdba868fe565
#
_entry.id   6baed804b9c765782a82cdba868fe565
#
_cell.length_a   1.000
_cell.length_b   1.000
_cell.length_c   1.000
_cell.angle_alpha   90.00
_cell.angle_beta   90.00
_cell.angle_gamma   90.00
#
_symmetry.space_group_name_H-M   'P 1'
#
loop_
_entity.id
_entity.type
_entity.pdbx_description
1 polymer ?
#
loop_
_entity_poly.entity_id
_entity_poly.type
_entity_poly.pdbx_seq_one_letter_code
_entity_poly.pdbx_strand_id
1 'polypeptide(L)'
;LEIAEREYNSTLLFSVLTGLIGGKALIVGEPGLGKTTSAEYVGALLYRIPLGTVWEAEVSGHPEQTEEKIVGRPDLGQLNQGNEDVVWSGFAVLPVKIVDEINRLPETKQSLILNGVDRGNWTYLNQMVINDEYTLFATANYQDRGTNTIVPPLMDRFDVMVESKHPGPNLAWMIGRGESPQNKLRDLDRERAIQACMAEEGGLAGLEDILSGYGRDLEEKLGVPTLGSEQRRVIQSEAGALPFDTDASALIRTMLAELTFCCKYGQKRSNEICDEGCHYKGYLTYEVRGCVSNRFPVSVRRYAQMLAWLNGKDAVDVEHLRTIVPYTAAHRVQWRDDVNRIEDTDARSDCYPIHRARDAFKQVIRRYSEQSDRIKSALGTASRIFEGEALTPLEGEHPIYREIARDLGMEDTRRIE
;
A
#
# COMPACT_ATOMS: atom_id res chain seq x y z
N LEU A 1 13.61 -4.39 9.99
CA LEU A 1 14.27 -3.92 8.78
C LEU A 1 15.50 -3.11 9.15
N GLU A 2 16.59 -3.37 8.47
CA GLU A 2 17.80 -2.55 8.56
C GLU A 2 17.90 -1.71 7.27
N ILE A 3 18.03 -0.40 7.44
CA ILE A 3 18.13 0.55 6.33
C ILE A 3 19.15 1.59 6.73
N ALA A 4 20.18 1.80 5.90
CA ALA A 4 21.25 2.76 6.16
C ALA A 4 21.86 2.58 7.58
N GLU A 5 22.17 1.35 7.96
CA GLU A 5 22.75 0.97 9.27
C GLU A 5 21.84 1.24 10.49
N ARG A 6 20.54 1.40 10.26
CA ARG A 6 19.55 1.61 11.32
C ARG A 6 18.47 0.52 11.29
N GLU A 7 18.11 0.04 12.44
CA GLU A 7 16.98 -0.88 12.58
C GLU A 7 15.65 -0.13 12.70
N TYR A 8 14.66 -0.56 11.91
CA TYR A 8 13.30 -0.02 11.94
C TYR A 8 12.28 -1.11 12.23
N ASN A 9 11.27 -0.79 13.01
CA ASN A 9 10.06 -1.58 13.09
C ASN A 9 9.31 -1.46 11.75
N SER A 10 9.10 -2.59 11.06
CA SER A 10 8.47 -2.59 9.75
C SER A 10 7.06 -2.00 9.76
N THR A 11 6.25 -2.34 10.76
CA THR A 11 4.89 -1.80 10.88
C THR A 11 4.90 -0.29 11.02
N LEU A 12 5.72 0.24 11.91
CA LEU A 12 5.80 1.69 12.12
C LEU A 12 6.35 2.41 10.88
N LEU A 13 7.44 1.91 10.28
CA LEU A 13 8.02 2.50 9.08
C LEU A 13 6.99 2.58 7.94
N PHE A 14 6.33 1.46 7.62
CA PHE A 14 5.35 1.44 6.54
C PHE A 14 4.09 2.24 6.87
N SER A 15 3.69 2.33 8.15
CA SER A 15 2.59 3.21 8.54
C SER A 15 2.94 4.68 8.30
N VAL A 16 4.15 5.11 8.67
CA VAL A 16 4.63 6.47 8.40
C VAL A 16 4.73 6.74 6.89
N LEU A 17 5.36 5.85 6.12
CA LEU A 17 5.44 5.99 4.66
C LEU A 17 4.05 6.09 4.04
N THR A 18 3.11 5.22 4.45
CA THR A 18 1.73 5.21 3.97
C THR A 18 1.03 6.53 4.28
N GLY A 19 1.17 7.04 5.51
CA GLY A 19 0.61 8.32 5.91
C GLY A 19 1.19 9.50 5.13
N LEU A 20 2.50 9.50 4.87
CA LEU A 20 3.16 10.57 4.13
C LEU A 20 2.71 10.62 2.65
N ILE A 21 2.58 9.47 2.00
CA ILE A 21 2.19 9.41 0.57
C ILE A 21 0.67 9.45 0.33
N GLY A 22 -0.16 9.40 1.39
CA GLY A 22 -1.60 9.17 1.23
C GLY A 22 -1.86 7.80 0.56
N GLY A 23 -1.22 6.76 1.08
CA GLY A 23 -1.27 5.41 0.54
C GLY A 23 -2.29 4.51 1.24
N LYS A 24 -2.23 3.22 0.93
CA LYS A 24 -3.13 2.20 1.47
C LYS A 24 -2.32 1.01 1.98
N ALA A 25 -2.37 0.75 3.28
CA ALA A 25 -1.65 -0.35 3.92
C ALA A 25 -2.59 -1.41 4.48
N LEU A 26 -2.26 -2.68 4.24
CA LEU A 26 -2.84 -3.82 4.93
C LEU A 26 -1.85 -4.33 5.98
N ILE A 27 -2.20 -4.25 7.25
CA ILE A 27 -1.38 -4.70 8.37
C ILE A 27 -1.92 -6.03 8.88
N VAL A 28 -1.14 -7.08 8.71
CA VAL A 28 -1.52 -8.44 9.09
C VAL A 28 -0.74 -8.88 10.34
N GLY A 29 -1.25 -9.85 11.08
CA GLY A 29 -0.56 -10.41 12.24
C GLY A 29 -1.48 -10.85 13.37
N GLU A 30 -0.90 -11.39 14.43
CA GLU A 30 -1.61 -11.86 15.60
C GLU A 30 -2.33 -10.72 16.37
N PRO A 31 -3.41 -11.03 17.09
CA PRO A 31 -4.08 -10.05 17.95
C PRO A 31 -3.14 -9.45 19.00
N GLY A 32 -3.36 -8.18 19.37
CA GLY A 32 -2.61 -7.52 20.44
C GLY A 32 -1.19 -7.03 20.10
N LEU A 33 -0.79 -7.08 18.82
CA LEU A 33 0.52 -6.64 18.36
C LEU A 33 0.58 -5.16 17.90
N GLY A 34 -0.41 -4.34 18.25
CA GLY A 34 -0.40 -2.91 17.95
C GLY A 34 -0.62 -2.56 16.47
N LYS A 35 -1.32 -3.43 15.71
CA LYS A 35 -1.63 -3.18 14.30
C LYS A 35 -2.38 -1.87 14.09
N THR A 36 -3.48 -1.69 14.79
CA THR A 36 -4.36 -0.52 14.71
C THR A 36 -3.68 0.71 15.32
N THR A 37 -2.97 0.53 16.44
CA THR A 37 -2.27 1.61 17.16
C THR A 37 -1.27 2.38 16.27
N SER A 38 -0.58 1.71 15.35
CA SER A 38 0.34 2.38 14.42
C SER A 38 -0.39 3.33 13.47
N ALA A 39 -1.56 2.93 13.00
CA ALA A 39 -2.43 3.76 12.14
C ALA A 39 -3.04 4.94 12.92
N GLU A 40 -3.48 4.70 14.15
CA GLU A 40 -4.00 5.74 15.07
C GLU A 40 -2.98 6.84 15.30
N TYR A 41 -1.71 6.48 15.54
CA TYR A 41 -0.64 7.45 15.75
C TYR A 41 -0.31 8.24 14.48
N VAL A 42 -0.39 7.62 13.31
CA VAL A 42 -0.31 8.35 12.04
C VAL A 42 -1.43 9.39 11.94
N GLY A 43 -2.66 9.03 12.30
CA GLY A 43 -3.78 9.96 12.35
C GLY A 43 -3.52 11.16 13.25
N ALA A 44 -3.01 10.93 14.46
CA ALA A 44 -2.75 11.99 15.41
C ALA A 44 -1.56 12.89 15.01
N LEU A 45 -0.45 12.32 14.56
CA LEU A 45 0.81 13.04 14.35
C LEU A 45 0.95 13.60 12.92
N LEU A 46 0.56 12.83 11.90
CA LEU A 46 0.72 13.24 10.51
C LEU A 46 -0.53 13.90 9.92
N TYR A 47 -1.67 13.80 10.60
CA TYR A 47 -2.94 14.39 10.13
C TYR A 47 -3.59 15.30 11.17
N ARG A 48 -2.97 15.46 12.33
CA ARG A 48 -3.42 16.36 13.40
C ARG A 48 -4.87 16.09 13.85
N ILE A 49 -5.26 14.80 13.88
CA ILE A 49 -6.61 14.39 14.31
C ILE A 49 -6.52 13.92 15.76
N PRO A 50 -7.28 14.52 16.73
CA PRO A 50 -7.34 14.03 18.08
C PRO A 50 -7.71 12.55 18.13
N LEU A 51 -7.06 11.78 19.00
CA LEU A 51 -7.16 10.32 18.99
C LEU A 51 -8.60 9.81 19.19
N GLY A 52 -9.41 10.50 19.98
CA GLY A 52 -10.81 10.15 20.14
C GLY A 52 -11.61 10.26 18.85
N THR A 53 -11.31 11.28 18.04
CA THR A 53 -11.92 11.43 16.72
C THR A 53 -11.46 10.32 15.74
N VAL A 54 -10.20 9.90 15.83
CA VAL A 54 -9.71 8.75 15.04
C VAL A 54 -10.50 7.48 15.40
N TRP A 55 -10.70 7.21 16.69
CA TRP A 55 -11.45 6.04 17.16
C TRP A 55 -12.92 6.05 16.72
N GLU A 56 -13.57 7.22 16.75
CA GLU A 56 -14.95 7.35 16.31
C GLU A 56 -15.13 7.12 14.81
N ALA A 57 -14.10 7.48 14.04
CA ALA A 57 -14.07 7.29 12.59
C ALA A 57 -13.63 5.89 12.17
N GLU A 58 -13.16 5.05 13.09
CA GLU A 58 -12.73 3.69 12.81
C GLU A 58 -13.93 2.78 12.49
N VAL A 59 -13.77 1.98 11.44
CA VAL A 59 -14.70 0.93 11.06
C VAL A 59 -14.22 -0.40 11.61
N SER A 60 -14.90 -0.95 12.61
CA SER A 60 -14.60 -2.29 13.12
C SER A 60 -15.16 -3.36 12.22
N GLY A 61 -14.38 -4.36 11.88
CA GLY A 61 -14.79 -5.53 11.12
C GLY A 61 -15.76 -6.39 11.92
N HIS A 62 -17.04 -6.31 11.56
CA HIS A 62 -18.08 -7.12 12.16
C HIS A 62 -19.09 -7.57 11.09
N PRO A 63 -19.62 -8.81 11.15
CA PRO A 63 -20.59 -9.28 10.16
C PRO A 63 -21.84 -8.40 10.05
N GLU A 64 -22.26 -7.77 11.15
CA GLU A 64 -23.43 -6.89 11.21
C GLU A 64 -23.08 -5.39 11.00
N GLN A 65 -21.89 -5.07 10.49
CA GLN A 65 -21.48 -3.69 10.24
C GLN A 65 -22.47 -3.00 9.28
N THR A 66 -23.00 -1.86 9.71
CA THR A 66 -23.99 -1.12 8.93
C THR A 66 -23.32 -0.17 7.92
N GLU A 67 -24.03 0.14 6.84
CA GLU A 67 -23.59 1.15 5.85
C GLU A 67 -23.51 2.55 6.46
N GLU A 68 -24.40 2.84 7.39
CA GLU A 68 -24.46 4.12 8.10
C GLU A 68 -23.17 4.46 8.84
N LYS A 69 -22.51 3.46 9.41
CA LYS A 69 -21.20 3.67 10.06
C LYS A 69 -20.04 3.87 9.07
N ILE A 70 -20.16 3.32 7.87
CA ILE A 70 -19.12 3.43 6.85
C ILE A 70 -19.29 4.72 6.05
N VAL A 71 -20.49 5.05 5.63
CA VAL A 71 -20.75 6.16 4.71
C VAL A 71 -21.40 7.34 5.43
N GLY A 72 -22.57 7.13 6.02
CA GLY A 72 -23.38 8.16 6.66
C GLY A 72 -24.83 7.74 6.78
N ARG A 73 -25.62 8.54 7.45
CA ARG A 73 -27.05 8.30 7.74
C ARG A 73 -27.90 9.49 7.32
N PRO A 74 -29.22 9.28 7.07
CA PRO A 74 -30.12 10.41 6.83
C PRO A 74 -30.18 11.33 8.06
N ASP A 75 -30.26 12.62 7.82
CA ASP A 75 -30.65 13.56 8.87
C ASP A 75 -32.17 13.45 9.10
N LEU A 76 -32.55 12.85 10.22
CA LEU A 76 -33.98 12.63 10.56
C LEU A 76 -34.72 13.95 10.77
N GLY A 77 -34.04 15.02 11.19
CA GLY A 77 -34.64 16.35 11.38
C GLY A 77 -35.04 16.97 10.05
N GLN A 78 -34.14 16.91 9.07
CA GLN A 78 -34.36 17.41 7.72
C GLN A 78 -35.32 16.53 6.94
N LEU A 79 -35.23 15.20 7.10
CA LEU A 79 -36.12 14.26 6.44
C LEU A 79 -37.59 14.49 6.82
N ASN A 80 -37.88 14.84 8.08
CA ASN A 80 -39.23 15.20 8.53
C ASN A 80 -39.77 16.50 7.90
N GLN A 81 -38.88 17.33 7.36
CA GLN A 81 -39.21 18.56 6.63
C GLN A 81 -39.26 18.34 5.11
N GLY A 82 -39.02 17.13 4.65
CA GLY A 82 -39.00 16.76 3.24
C GLY A 82 -37.66 16.95 2.53
N ASN A 83 -36.59 17.23 3.28
CA ASN A 83 -35.23 17.37 2.74
C ASN A 83 -34.45 16.06 2.98
N GLU A 84 -33.78 15.57 1.95
CA GLU A 84 -32.92 14.37 2.03
C GLU A 84 -31.46 14.79 2.31
N ASP A 85 -31.15 15.19 3.55
CA ASP A 85 -29.78 15.53 3.94
C ASP A 85 -29.08 14.36 4.60
N VAL A 86 -27.74 14.30 4.45
CA VAL A 86 -26.90 13.21 4.91
C VAL A 86 -25.94 13.71 6.00
N VAL A 87 -26.00 13.07 7.16
CA VAL A 87 -24.96 13.17 8.19
C VAL A 87 -23.85 12.18 7.86
N TRP A 88 -22.73 12.66 7.33
CA TRP A 88 -21.62 11.82 6.90
C TRP A 88 -20.88 11.21 8.08
N SER A 89 -20.39 9.98 7.91
CA SER A 89 -19.55 9.33 8.93
C SER A 89 -18.16 9.96 8.98
N GLY A 90 -17.50 9.88 10.12
CA GLY A 90 -16.09 10.25 10.26
C GLY A 90 -15.19 9.48 9.29
N PHE A 91 -15.50 8.21 9.03
CA PHE A 91 -14.76 7.39 8.07
C PHE A 91 -14.86 7.95 6.62
N ALA A 92 -16.00 8.47 6.22
CA ALA A 92 -16.14 9.07 4.89
C ALA A 92 -15.42 10.42 4.76
N VAL A 93 -15.45 11.24 5.81
CA VAL A 93 -15.00 12.65 5.77
C VAL A 93 -13.53 12.81 6.13
N LEU A 94 -13.03 12.14 7.18
CA LEU A 94 -11.68 12.37 7.68
C LEU A 94 -10.60 11.83 6.74
N PRO A 95 -9.43 12.48 6.70
CA PRO A 95 -8.36 12.07 5.79
C PRO A 95 -7.61 10.79 6.23
N VAL A 96 -7.88 10.27 7.40
CA VAL A 96 -7.36 8.96 7.85
C VAL A 96 -8.51 7.99 8.00
N LYS A 97 -8.42 6.89 7.27
CA LYS A 97 -9.41 5.83 7.27
C LYS A 97 -8.80 4.57 7.87
N ILE A 98 -9.43 4.04 8.91
CA ILE A 98 -8.99 2.81 9.57
C ILE A 98 -10.11 1.78 9.50
N VAL A 99 -9.79 0.60 9.01
CA VAL A 99 -10.68 -0.56 9.02
C VAL A 99 -10.03 -1.66 9.84
N ASP A 100 -10.48 -1.83 11.08
CA ASP A 100 -9.96 -2.89 11.93
C ASP A 100 -10.61 -4.23 11.56
N GLU A 101 -9.80 -5.29 11.46
CA GLU A 101 -10.24 -6.66 11.11
C GLU A 101 -11.09 -6.74 9.82
N ILE A 102 -10.61 -6.12 8.74
CA ILE A 102 -11.32 -6.01 7.44
C ILE A 102 -11.81 -7.36 6.91
N ASN A 103 -11.13 -8.46 7.23
CA ASN A 103 -11.48 -9.81 6.85
C ASN A 103 -12.70 -10.38 7.63
N ARG A 104 -13.23 -9.65 8.62
CA ARG A 104 -14.53 -9.99 9.25
C ARG A 104 -15.72 -9.29 8.61
N LEU A 105 -15.48 -8.31 7.74
CA LEU A 105 -16.55 -7.66 6.99
C LEU A 105 -17.13 -8.60 5.92
N PRO A 106 -18.46 -8.60 5.71
CA PRO A 106 -19.07 -9.26 4.57
C PRO A 106 -18.55 -8.67 3.24
N GLU A 107 -18.52 -9.46 2.18
CA GLU A 107 -18.07 -9.04 0.84
C GLU A 107 -18.78 -7.80 0.33
N THR A 108 -20.07 -7.64 0.65
CA THR A 108 -20.84 -6.43 0.28
C THR A 108 -20.28 -5.17 0.91
N LYS A 109 -19.83 -5.22 2.17
CA LYS A 109 -19.23 -4.09 2.87
C LYS A 109 -17.78 -3.84 2.43
N GLN A 110 -17.04 -4.90 2.14
CA GLN A 110 -15.72 -4.79 1.50
C GLN A 110 -15.85 -4.10 0.13
N SER A 111 -16.87 -4.43 -0.66
CA SER A 111 -17.14 -3.81 -1.96
C SER A 111 -17.56 -2.34 -1.83
N LEU A 112 -18.30 -1.98 -0.78
CA LEU A 112 -18.65 -0.60 -0.48
C LEU A 112 -17.41 0.25 -0.19
N ILE A 113 -16.53 -0.25 0.69
CA ILE A 113 -15.24 0.39 1.00
C ILE A 113 -14.40 0.51 -0.28
N LEU A 114 -14.34 -0.55 -1.09
CA LEU A 114 -13.63 -0.58 -2.34
C LEU A 114 -14.05 0.57 -3.27
N ASN A 115 -15.35 0.79 -3.42
CA ASN A 115 -15.88 1.84 -4.31
C ASN A 115 -15.49 3.25 -3.82
N GLY A 116 -15.62 3.51 -2.52
CA GLY A 116 -15.21 4.79 -1.92
C GLY A 116 -13.70 5.03 -2.03
N VAL A 117 -12.92 3.99 -1.75
CA VAL A 117 -11.44 4.04 -1.79
C VAL A 117 -10.88 4.18 -3.22
N ASP A 118 -11.58 3.66 -4.23
CA ASP A 118 -11.09 3.72 -5.62
C ASP A 118 -11.31 5.10 -6.26
N ARG A 119 -12.38 5.75 -5.88
CA ARG A 119 -12.82 7.02 -6.49
C ARG A 119 -12.57 8.26 -5.64
N GLY A 120 -12.21 8.08 -4.37
CA GLY A 120 -12.10 9.20 -3.41
C GLY A 120 -13.43 9.87 -3.12
N ASN A 121 -14.56 9.20 -3.37
CA ASN A 121 -15.88 9.74 -3.12
C ASN A 121 -16.81 8.72 -2.48
N TRP A 122 -17.73 9.23 -1.66
CA TRP A 122 -18.74 8.46 -0.97
C TRP A 122 -20.11 9.00 -1.33
N THR A 123 -21.01 8.14 -1.76
CA THR A 123 -22.35 8.52 -2.22
C THR A 123 -23.41 7.86 -1.33
N TYR A 124 -24.38 8.65 -0.86
CA TYR A 124 -25.51 8.19 -0.10
C TYR A 124 -26.71 9.12 -0.36
N LEU A 125 -27.92 8.59 -0.53
CA LEU A 125 -29.15 9.36 -0.79
C LEU A 125 -28.99 10.45 -1.87
N ASN A 126 -28.38 10.12 -3.01
CA ASN A 126 -28.11 11.05 -4.11
C ASN A 126 -27.17 12.24 -3.76
N GLN A 127 -26.59 12.26 -2.57
CA GLN A 127 -25.56 13.21 -2.18
C GLN A 127 -24.18 12.56 -2.24
N MET A 128 -23.13 13.36 -2.38
CA MET A 128 -21.77 12.88 -2.50
C MET A 128 -20.82 13.77 -1.68
N VAL A 129 -19.94 13.12 -0.92
CA VAL A 129 -18.77 13.77 -0.32
C VAL A 129 -17.51 13.31 -1.04
N ILE A 130 -16.68 14.28 -1.43
CA ILE A 130 -15.38 14.03 -2.07
C ILE A 130 -14.31 14.09 -0.99
N ASN A 131 -13.52 13.04 -0.92
CA ASN A 131 -12.35 12.95 -0.06
C ASN A 131 -11.30 12.13 -0.82
N ASP A 132 -10.51 12.79 -1.65
CA ASP A 132 -9.48 12.22 -2.52
C ASP A 132 -8.08 12.30 -1.89
N GLU A 133 -7.89 13.13 -0.85
CA GLU A 133 -6.66 13.25 -0.08
C GLU A 133 -6.77 12.47 1.24
N TYR A 134 -6.60 11.16 1.19
CA TYR A 134 -6.69 10.32 2.39
C TYR A 134 -5.62 9.23 2.40
N THR A 135 -5.41 8.66 3.58
CA THR A 135 -4.67 7.40 3.79
C THR A 135 -5.61 6.33 4.34
N LEU A 136 -5.40 5.09 3.92
CA LEU A 136 -6.19 3.94 4.39
C LEU A 136 -5.28 2.94 5.09
N PHE A 137 -5.67 2.56 6.28
CA PHE A 137 -5.11 1.43 7.00
C PHE A 137 -6.19 0.37 7.20
N ALA A 138 -5.88 -0.86 6.85
CA ALA A 138 -6.73 -1.99 7.21
C ALA A 138 -5.91 -2.99 8.00
N THR A 139 -6.52 -3.60 9.01
CA THR A 139 -5.90 -4.70 9.74
C THR A 139 -6.56 -6.02 9.40
N ALA A 140 -5.83 -7.12 9.51
CA ALA A 140 -6.37 -8.46 9.37
C ALA A 140 -5.64 -9.43 10.30
N ASN A 141 -6.35 -10.41 10.83
CA ASN A 141 -5.81 -11.53 11.57
C ASN A 141 -5.65 -12.74 10.64
N TYR A 142 -4.57 -13.53 10.82
CA TYR A 142 -4.30 -14.66 9.92
C TYR A 142 -5.25 -15.85 10.09
N GLN A 143 -5.68 -16.17 11.31
CA GLN A 143 -6.27 -17.47 11.66
C GLN A 143 -7.57 -17.37 12.46
N ASP A 144 -8.42 -16.44 12.17
CA ASP A 144 -9.69 -16.36 12.90
C ASP A 144 -10.78 -17.24 12.25
N ARG A 145 -11.40 -18.13 13.03
CA ARG A 145 -12.57 -18.88 12.58
C ARG A 145 -13.73 -17.92 12.39
N GLY A 146 -14.22 -17.79 11.16
CA GLY A 146 -15.29 -16.85 10.81
C GLY A 146 -14.82 -15.61 10.06
N THR A 147 -13.58 -15.61 9.56
CA THR A 147 -13.09 -14.57 8.65
C THR A 147 -13.50 -14.85 7.22
N ASN A 148 -13.92 -13.81 6.52
CA ASN A 148 -14.12 -13.84 5.07
C ASN A 148 -12.78 -13.61 4.37
N THR A 149 -12.64 -14.14 3.17
CA THR A 149 -11.50 -13.76 2.32
C THR A 149 -11.66 -12.31 1.89
N ILE A 150 -10.59 -11.52 1.97
CA ILE A 150 -10.61 -10.17 1.40
C ILE A 150 -10.80 -10.32 -0.12
N VAL A 151 -11.80 -9.63 -0.67
CA VAL A 151 -12.10 -9.73 -2.10
C VAL A 151 -10.89 -9.31 -2.94
N PRO A 152 -10.49 -10.10 -3.96
CA PRO A 152 -9.27 -9.85 -4.71
C PRO A 152 -9.13 -8.43 -5.29
N PRO A 153 -10.20 -7.79 -5.80
CA PRO A 153 -10.10 -6.40 -6.26
C PRO A 153 -9.75 -5.41 -5.16
N LEU A 154 -10.19 -5.61 -3.92
CA LEU A 154 -9.83 -4.77 -2.77
C LEU A 154 -8.40 -5.06 -2.32
N MET A 155 -8.00 -6.34 -2.30
CA MET A 155 -6.63 -6.73 -1.98
C MET A 155 -5.61 -6.04 -2.91
N ASP A 156 -5.85 -6.00 -4.21
CA ASP A 156 -4.97 -5.33 -5.19
C ASP A 156 -4.87 -3.80 -5.02
N ARG A 157 -5.81 -3.19 -4.30
CA ARG A 157 -5.80 -1.75 -4.04
C ARG A 157 -4.94 -1.32 -2.86
N PHE A 158 -4.59 -2.24 -1.99
CA PHE A 158 -3.56 -1.95 -0.99
C PHE A 158 -2.21 -1.77 -1.65
N ASP A 159 -1.48 -0.74 -1.28
CA ASP A 159 -0.14 -0.47 -1.81
C ASP A 159 0.88 -1.44 -1.23
N VAL A 160 0.76 -1.72 0.06
CA VAL A 160 1.66 -2.60 0.81
C VAL A 160 0.88 -3.54 1.72
N MET A 161 1.45 -4.73 1.93
CA MET A 161 1.06 -5.64 2.99
C MET A 161 2.22 -5.79 3.98
N VAL A 162 1.97 -5.53 5.26
CA VAL A 162 3.00 -5.49 6.30
C VAL A 162 2.60 -6.42 7.44
N GLU A 163 3.58 -7.15 7.98
CA GLU A 163 3.36 -7.96 9.17
C GLU A 163 3.70 -7.20 10.44
N SER A 164 2.76 -7.16 11.37
CA SER A 164 3.02 -6.73 12.74
C SER A 164 3.58 -7.89 13.55
N LYS A 165 4.82 -7.75 14.04
CA LYS A 165 5.52 -8.76 14.83
C LYS A 165 5.59 -8.37 16.28
N HIS A 166 5.69 -9.38 17.15
CA HIS A 166 5.93 -9.16 18.57
C HIS A 166 7.21 -8.36 18.78
N PRO A 167 7.20 -7.28 19.58
CA PRO A 167 8.35 -6.38 19.72
C PRO A 167 9.53 -6.99 20.49
N GLY A 168 9.38 -8.21 21.00
CA GLY A 168 10.34 -8.86 21.87
C GLY A 168 10.06 -8.61 23.36
N PRO A 169 10.62 -9.43 24.25
CA PRO A 169 10.26 -9.43 25.68
C PRO A 169 10.58 -8.12 26.39
N ASN A 170 11.72 -7.52 26.09
CA ASN A 170 12.16 -6.28 26.76
C ASN A 170 11.27 -5.10 26.41
N LEU A 171 10.99 -4.92 25.10
CA LEU A 171 10.13 -3.81 24.63
C LEU A 171 8.68 -4.02 25.04
N ALA A 172 8.18 -5.26 25.01
CA ALA A 172 6.85 -5.59 25.52
C ALA A 172 6.71 -5.27 27.02
N TRP A 173 7.76 -5.57 27.81
CA TRP A 173 7.79 -5.22 29.22
C TRP A 173 7.78 -3.69 29.45
N MET A 174 8.54 -2.93 28.66
CA MET A 174 8.56 -1.48 28.72
C MET A 174 7.21 -0.85 28.36
N ILE A 175 6.55 -1.38 27.33
CA ILE A 175 5.20 -0.95 26.92
C ILE A 175 4.21 -1.15 28.07
N GLY A 176 4.28 -2.28 28.78
CA GLY A 176 3.40 -2.57 29.91
C GLY A 176 3.62 -1.70 31.16
N ARG A 177 4.77 -1.02 31.27
CA ARG A 177 5.11 -0.15 32.43
C ARG A 177 4.87 1.35 32.19
N GLY A 178 4.74 1.74 30.92
CA GLY A 178 4.59 3.15 30.54
C GLY A 178 3.18 3.69 30.81
N GLU A 179 3.07 5.00 31.03
CA GLU A 179 1.81 5.69 30.85
C GLU A 179 1.38 5.55 29.38
N SER A 180 0.11 5.23 29.16
CA SER A 180 -0.40 5.12 27.80
C SER A 180 -0.21 6.46 27.05
N PRO A 181 0.59 6.52 25.99
CA PRO A 181 0.76 7.75 25.21
C PRO A 181 -0.57 8.23 24.60
N GLN A 182 -1.56 7.37 24.52
CA GLN A 182 -2.91 7.68 24.03
C GLN A 182 -3.56 8.84 24.79
N ASN A 183 -3.38 8.92 26.12
CA ASN A 183 -3.92 10.03 26.92
C ASN A 183 -3.35 11.39 26.51
N LYS A 184 -2.13 11.43 25.98
CA LYS A 184 -1.48 12.66 25.52
C LYS A 184 -1.99 13.10 24.14
N LEU A 185 -2.54 12.17 23.36
CA LEU A 185 -3.08 12.39 22.03
C LEU A 185 -4.59 12.67 22.03
N ARG A 186 -5.24 12.64 23.20
CA ARG A 186 -6.65 13.00 23.40
C ARG A 186 -6.80 14.49 23.64
N ASP A 187 -7.85 15.08 23.10
CA ASP A 187 -8.29 16.45 23.36
C ASP A 187 -9.81 16.51 23.28
N LEU A 188 -10.48 16.36 24.43
CA LEU A 188 -11.93 16.23 24.51
C LEU A 188 -12.67 17.47 23.98
N ASP A 189 -12.12 18.67 24.13
CA ASP A 189 -12.78 19.89 23.69
C ASP A 189 -12.73 20.00 22.16
N ARG A 190 -11.59 19.66 21.55
CA ARG A 190 -11.47 19.59 20.09
C ARG A 190 -12.21 18.42 19.48
N GLU A 191 -12.23 17.26 20.13
CA GLU A 191 -13.04 16.11 19.71
C GLU A 191 -14.52 16.52 19.59
N ARG A 192 -15.05 17.23 20.59
CA ARG A 192 -16.43 17.77 20.55
C ARG A 192 -16.62 18.83 19.47
N ALA A 193 -15.65 19.73 19.30
CA ALA A 193 -15.71 20.74 18.25
C ALA A 193 -15.73 20.13 16.85
N ILE A 194 -14.93 19.08 16.61
CA ILE A 194 -14.93 18.34 15.34
C ILE A 194 -16.28 17.66 15.12
N GLN A 195 -16.84 17.01 16.14
CA GLN A 195 -18.18 16.40 16.05
C GLN A 195 -19.27 17.42 15.69
N ALA A 196 -19.26 18.58 16.34
CA ALA A 196 -20.18 19.67 16.04
C ALA A 196 -20.00 20.16 14.59
N CYS A 197 -18.75 20.39 14.17
CA CYS A 197 -18.41 20.81 12.82
C CYS A 197 -18.90 19.82 11.75
N MET A 198 -18.78 18.52 12.02
CA MET A 198 -19.25 17.47 11.07
C MET A 198 -20.77 17.32 11.03
N ALA A 199 -21.48 17.78 12.04
CA ALA A 199 -22.95 17.74 12.12
C ALA A 199 -23.61 18.96 11.48
N GLU A 200 -22.89 20.05 11.23
CA GLU A 200 -23.41 21.28 10.62
C GLU A 200 -23.34 21.24 9.10
N GLU A 201 -24.35 21.75 8.44
CA GLU A 201 -24.40 21.89 6.98
C GLU A 201 -23.27 22.83 6.52
N GLY A 202 -22.34 22.33 5.72
CA GLY A 202 -21.15 23.10 5.30
C GLY A 202 -20.04 23.25 6.36
N GLY A 203 -20.18 22.61 7.51
CA GLY A 203 -19.27 22.73 8.66
C GLY A 203 -17.83 22.24 8.42
N LEU A 204 -17.56 21.50 7.36
CA LEU A 204 -16.22 21.03 7.00
C LEU A 204 -15.21 22.16 6.76
N ALA A 205 -15.67 23.38 6.46
CA ALA A 205 -14.82 24.55 6.25
C ALA A 205 -14.00 24.94 7.50
N GLY A 206 -14.54 24.70 8.71
CA GLY A 206 -13.85 24.97 9.99
C GLY A 206 -12.92 23.85 10.49
N LEU A 207 -12.99 22.69 9.86
CA LEU A 207 -12.24 21.50 10.31
C LEU A 207 -10.72 21.72 10.27
N GLU A 208 -10.19 22.30 9.21
CA GLU A 208 -8.73 22.52 9.05
C GLU A 208 -8.17 23.44 10.17
N ASP A 209 -8.91 24.47 10.59
CA ASP A 209 -8.50 25.36 11.67
C ASP A 209 -8.42 24.62 13.03
N ILE A 210 -9.40 23.75 13.30
CA ILE A 210 -9.43 22.92 14.52
C ILE A 210 -8.24 21.96 14.51
N LEU A 211 -7.99 21.28 13.40
CA LEU A 211 -6.87 20.34 13.24
C LEU A 211 -5.51 21.05 13.35
N SER A 212 -5.37 22.21 12.73
CA SER A 212 -4.15 23.03 12.82
C SER A 212 -3.90 23.53 14.26
N GLY A 213 -4.94 23.90 14.98
CA GLY A 213 -4.87 24.24 16.40
C GLY A 213 -4.39 23.08 17.26
N TYR A 214 -4.97 21.89 17.06
CA TYR A 214 -4.56 20.68 17.76
C TYR A 214 -3.10 20.34 17.47
N GLY A 215 -2.65 20.44 16.20
CA GLY A 215 -1.27 20.17 15.84
C GLY A 215 -0.28 21.04 16.60
N ARG A 216 -0.52 22.35 16.72
CA ARG A 216 0.35 23.28 17.47
C ARG A 216 0.46 22.91 18.95
N ASP A 217 -0.67 22.62 19.59
CA ASP A 217 -0.68 22.24 21.00
C ASP A 217 0.02 20.89 21.23
N LEU A 218 -0.11 19.98 20.27
CA LEU A 218 0.55 18.67 20.32
C LEU A 218 2.07 18.80 20.18
N GLU A 219 2.54 19.68 19.29
CA GLU A 219 3.97 20.02 19.13
C GLU A 219 4.54 20.60 20.41
N GLU A 220 3.84 21.54 21.06
CA GLU A 220 4.25 22.12 22.33
C GLU A 220 4.28 21.06 23.44
N LYS A 221 3.27 20.19 23.52
CA LYS A 221 3.10 19.18 24.57
C LYS A 221 4.10 18.02 24.46
N LEU A 222 4.43 17.58 23.24
CA LEU A 222 5.26 16.40 22.98
C LEU A 222 6.68 16.74 22.55
N GLY A 223 6.95 17.96 22.09
CA GLY A 223 8.23 18.35 21.52
C GLY A 223 8.57 17.66 20.19
N VAL A 224 7.55 17.15 19.47
CA VAL A 224 7.70 16.50 18.17
C VAL A 224 6.90 17.27 17.11
N PRO A 225 7.43 17.45 15.89
CA PRO A 225 6.68 18.14 14.84
C PRO A 225 5.49 17.31 14.39
N THR A 226 4.41 18.00 14.03
CA THR A 226 3.24 17.43 13.38
C THR A 226 3.15 17.95 11.93
N LEU A 227 2.38 17.32 11.08
CA LEU A 227 2.27 17.71 9.67
C LEU A 227 0.84 18.16 9.33
N GLY A 228 0.73 19.38 8.79
CA GLY A 228 -0.51 19.85 8.15
C GLY A 228 -0.65 19.32 6.72
N SER A 229 -1.81 19.55 6.11
CA SER A 229 -2.13 19.14 4.74
C SER A 229 -1.12 19.70 3.72
N GLU A 230 -0.82 21.00 3.78
CA GLU A 230 0.13 21.65 2.88
C GLU A 230 1.55 21.08 3.00
N GLN A 231 2.03 20.86 4.23
CA GLN A 231 3.36 20.26 4.46
C GLN A 231 3.44 18.85 3.88
N ARG A 232 2.38 18.04 4.02
CA ARG A 232 2.34 16.71 3.40
C ARG A 232 2.39 16.79 1.87
N ARG A 233 1.66 17.74 1.24
CA ARG A 233 1.71 17.95 -0.22
C ARG A 233 3.11 18.32 -0.70
N VAL A 234 3.81 19.20 0.03
CA VAL A 234 5.20 19.56 -0.28
C VAL A 234 6.10 18.32 -0.22
N ILE A 235 6.03 17.53 0.86
CA ILE A 235 6.79 16.30 1.02
C ILE A 235 6.49 15.31 -0.11
N GLN A 236 5.21 15.14 -0.48
CA GLN A 236 4.82 14.25 -1.58
C GLN A 236 5.36 14.72 -2.92
N SER A 237 5.38 16.02 -3.16
CA SER A 237 5.94 16.62 -4.38
C SER A 237 7.45 16.43 -4.47
N GLU A 238 8.17 16.72 -3.39
CA GLU A 238 9.63 16.54 -3.31
C GLU A 238 10.02 15.08 -3.47
N ALA A 239 9.39 14.18 -2.72
CA ALA A 239 9.65 12.75 -2.83
C ALA A 239 9.32 12.22 -4.23
N GLY A 240 8.16 12.62 -4.79
CA GLY A 240 7.73 12.21 -6.13
C GLY A 240 8.66 12.68 -7.27
N ALA A 241 9.43 13.73 -7.05
CA ALA A 241 10.41 14.25 -8.01
C ALA A 241 11.73 13.46 -8.01
N LEU A 242 12.01 12.62 -6.99
CA LEU A 242 13.26 11.87 -6.92
C LEU A 242 13.35 10.85 -8.07
N PRO A 243 14.44 10.87 -8.84
CA PRO A 243 14.67 9.92 -9.91
C PRO A 243 15.03 8.53 -9.35
N PHE A 244 14.87 7.54 -10.18
CA PHE A 244 15.49 6.22 -9.97
C PHE A 244 16.87 6.25 -10.60
N ASP A 245 17.88 5.70 -9.93
CA ASP A 245 19.16 5.47 -10.57
C ASP A 245 19.01 4.41 -11.68
N THR A 246 20.04 4.28 -12.49
CA THR A 246 20.00 3.39 -13.66
C THR A 246 19.82 1.93 -13.25
N ASP A 247 20.45 1.48 -12.16
CA ASP A 247 20.36 0.09 -11.71
C ASP A 247 19.00 -0.19 -11.09
N ALA A 248 18.45 0.68 -10.25
CA ALA A 248 17.12 0.52 -9.68
C ALA A 248 16.03 0.52 -10.78
N SER A 249 16.15 1.43 -11.75
CA SER A 249 15.24 1.49 -12.90
C SER A 249 15.28 0.22 -13.75
N ALA A 250 16.47 -0.29 -14.04
CA ALA A 250 16.64 -1.52 -14.81
C ALA A 250 16.17 -2.75 -14.04
N LEU A 251 16.47 -2.83 -12.74
CA LEU A 251 16.08 -3.95 -11.88
C LEU A 251 14.57 -4.09 -11.77
N ILE A 252 13.83 -3.00 -11.53
CA ILE A 252 12.37 -3.09 -11.44
C ILE A 252 11.71 -3.48 -12.76
N ARG A 253 12.25 -3.01 -13.89
CA ARG A 253 11.79 -3.44 -15.22
C ARG A 253 12.08 -4.92 -15.47
N THR A 254 13.24 -5.42 -15.03
CA THR A 254 13.61 -6.84 -15.09
C THR A 254 12.61 -7.69 -14.31
N MET A 255 12.25 -7.27 -13.09
CA MET A 255 11.24 -7.97 -12.29
C MET A 255 9.86 -7.94 -12.97
N LEU A 256 9.45 -6.79 -13.50
CA LEU A 256 8.17 -6.69 -14.21
C LEU A 256 8.11 -7.64 -15.42
N ALA A 257 9.19 -7.70 -16.21
CA ALA A 257 9.26 -8.64 -17.33
C ALA A 257 9.12 -10.09 -16.87
N GLU A 258 9.78 -10.47 -15.77
CA GLU A 258 9.64 -11.81 -15.21
C GLU A 258 8.23 -12.11 -14.64
N LEU A 259 7.49 -11.10 -14.21
CA LEU A 259 6.14 -11.27 -13.65
C LEU A 259 5.03 -11.21 -14.72
N THR A 260 5.30 -10.64 -15.89
CA THR A 260 4.26 -10.34 -16.88
C THR A 260 4.43 -11.08 -18.20
N PHE A 261 5.67 -11.29 -18.63
CA PHE A 261 5.93 -11.81 -19.97
C PHE A 261 5.89 -13.34 -20.04
N CYS A 262 5.28 -13.86 -21.10
CA CYS A 262 5.25 -15.29 -21.44
C CYS A 262 5.66 -15.48 -22.89
N CYS A 263 6.64 -16.36 -23.17
CA CYS A 263 7.15 -16.60 -24.52
C CYS A 263 6.09 -17.13 -25.50
N LYS A 264 5.09 -17.87 -24.99
CA LYS A 264 4.04 -18.47 -25.80
C LYS A 264 2.89 -17.51 -26.13
N TYR A 265 2.58 -16.62 -25.18
CA TYR A 265 1.38 -15.77 -25.24
C TYR A 265 1.71 -14.26 -25.20
N GLY A 266 2.97 -13.89 -25.09
CA GLY A 266 3.43 -12.52 -24.92
C GLY A 266 3.19 -12.00 -23.51
N GLN A 267 1.92 -11.91 -23.10
CA GLN A 267 1.53 -11.52 -21.74
C GLN A 267 0.97 -12.73 -21.01
N LYS A 268 1.36 -12.91 -19.74
CA LYS A 268 0.85 -13.99 -18.88
C LYS A 268 -0.65 -13.87 -18.66
N ARG A 269 -1.41 -14.93 -18.88
CA ARG A 269 -2.87 -14.99 -18.64
C ARG A 269 -3.17 -15.60 -17.27
N SER A 270 -4.25 -15.14 -16.63
CA SER A 270 -4.58 -15.49 -15.25
C SER A 270 -4.78 -16.99 -14.98
N ASN A 271 -5.24 -17.76 -15.96
CA ASN A 271 -5.59 -19.17 -15.81
C ASN A 271 -4.63 -20.12 -16.51
N GLU A 272 -3.48 -19.63 -16.98
CA GLU A 272 -2.55 -20.48 -17.69
C GLU A 272 -1.55 -21.13 -16.77
N ILE A 273 -1.42 -22.44 -16.91
CA ILE A 273 -0.41 -23.26 -16.25
C ILE A 273 0.66 -23.52 -17.30
N CYS A 274 1.90 -23.11 -17.02
CA CYS A 274 3.05 -23.48 -17.84
C CYS A 274 3.33 -24.97 -17.70
N ASP A 275 3.61 -25.65 -18.81
CA ASP A 275 4.05 -27.04 -18.82
C ASP A 275 5.54 -27.16 -18.44
N GLU A 276 6.02 -28.39 -18.25
CA GLU A 276 7.42 -28.65 -17.91
C GLU A 276 8.41 -28.27 -19.00
N GLY A 277 7.96 -28.10 -20.24
CA GLY A 277 8.75 -27.66 -21.38
C GLY A 277 8.89 -26.16 -21.52
N CYS A 278 8.41 -25.37 -20.56
CA CYS A 278 8.50 -23.92 -20.62
C CYS A 278 9.95 -23.43 -20.69
N HIS A 279 10.25 -22.62 -21.71
CA HIS A 279 11.56 -22.01 -21.90
C HIS A 279 12.02 -21.15 -20.68
N TYR A 280 11.07 -20.55 -19.96
CA TYR A 280 11.33 -19.69 -18.81
C TYR A 280 11.18 -20.40 -17.45
N LYS A 281 11.42 -21.72 -17.38
CA LYS A 281 11.32 -22.50 -16.15
C LYS A 281 12.18 -21.95 -14.99
N GLY A 282 13.29 -21.28 -15.28
CA GLY A 282 14.18 -20.66 -14.29
C GLY A 282 13.80 -19.22 -13.87
N TYR A 283 12.67 -18.69 -14.34
CA TYR A 283 12.24 -17.31 -14.07
C TYR A 283 10.89 -17.27 -13.37
N LEU A 284 10.58 -16.14 -12.74
CA LEU A 284 9.31 -15.96 -12.01
C LEU A 284 8.09 -16.19 -12.90
N THR A 285 8.18 -15.91 -14.19
CA THR A 285 7.08 -16.14 -15.13
C THR A 285 6.59 -17.60 -15.16
N TYR A 286 7.45 -18.55 -14.84
CA TYR A 286 7.05 -19.95 -14.68
C TYR A 286 6.41 -20.22 -13.31
N GLU A 287 6.85 -19.54 -12.28
CA GLU A 287 6.43 -19.76 -10.87
C GLU A 287 5.11 -19.08 -10.49
N VAL A 288 4.69 -18.06 -11.27
CA VAL A 288 3.51 -17.25 -10.94
C VAL A 288 2.30 -17.62 -11.78
N ARG A 289 1.10 -17.37 -11.22
CA ARG A 289 -0.17 -17.42 -11.95
C ARG A 289 -0.57 -16.00 -12.35
N GLY A 290 -0.92 -15.82 -13.63
CA GLY A 290 -1.39 -14.52 -14.11
C GLY A 290 -0.30 -13.45 -14.16
N CYS A 291 -0.74 -12.22 -14.36
CA CYS A 291 0.09 -11.03 -14.38
C CYS A 291 -0.10 -10.23 -13.09
N VAL A 292 0.92 -9.48 -12.72
CA VAL A 292 0.80 -8.45 -11.69
C VAL A 292 0.09 -7.22 -12.27
N SER A 293 -0.73 -6.55 -11.46
CA SER A 293 -1.44 -5.34 -11.90
C SER A 293 -0.51 -4.14 -12.06
N ASN A 294 -0.93 -3.15 -12.86
CA ASN A 294 -0.21 -1.89 -13.02
C ASN A 294 -0.11 -1.06 -11.72
N ARG A 295 -0.88 -1.41 -10.69
CA ARG A 295 -0.74 -0.80 -9.36
C ARG A 295 0.56 -1.18 -8.68
N PHE A 296 1.11 -2.35 -8.99
CA PHE A 296 2.39 -2.80 -8.41
C PHE A 296 3.54 -1.83 -8.68
N PRO A 297 3.91 -1.51 -9.92
CA PRO A 297 5.01 -0.56 -10.18
C PRO A 297 4.71 0.85 -9.67
N VAL A 298 3.45 1.28 -9.63
CA VAL A 298 3.05 2.57 -9.04
C VAL A 298 3.31 2.60 -7.54
N SER A 299 2.90 1.55 -6.82
CA SER A 299 3.16 1.43 -5.38
C SER A 299 4.66 1.35 -5.07
N VAL A 300 5.42 0.52 -5.82
CA VAL A 300 6.88 0.44 -5.68
C VAL A 300 7.51 1.81 -5.83
N ARG A 301 7.15 2.55 -6.89
CA ARG A 301 7.69 3.87 -7.18
C ARG A 301 7.43 4.85 -6.02
N ARG A 302 6.17 5.00 -5.62
CA ARG A 302 5.78 5.96 -4.58
C ARG A 302 6.46 5.67 -3.23
N TYR A 303 6.47 4.41 -2.81
CA TYR A 303 7.07 4.03 -1.53
C TYR A 303 8.59 4.10 -1.55
N ALA A 304 9.25 3.70 -2.64
CA ALA A 304 10.69 3.79 -2.76
C ALA A 304 11.19 5.24 -2.82
N GLN A 305 10.48 6.12 -3.54
CA GLN A 305 10.76 7.55 -3.57
C GLN A 305 10.60 8.20 -2.19
N MET A 306 9.50 7.88 -1.47
CA MET A 306 9.30 8.40 -0.12
C MET A 306 10.35 7.89 0.87
N LEU A 307 10.76 6.62 0.75
CA LEU A 307 11.84 6.07 1.58
C LEU A 307 13.18 6.75 1.29
N ALA A 308 13.51 6.99 0.01
CA ALA A 308 14.71 7.71 -0.38
C ALA A 308 14.71 9.15 0.16
N TRP A 309 13.57 9.85 0.03
CA TRP A 309 13.39 11.19 0.60
C TRP A 309 13.60 11.19 2.12
N LEU A 310 12.99 10.25 2.83
CA LEU A 310 13.10 10.12 4.29
C LEU A 310 14.56 9.85 4.73
N ASN A 311 15.33 9.17 3.91
CA ASN A 311 16.75 8.88 4.12
C ASN A 311 17.68 10.02 3.64
N GLY A 312 17.12 11.12 3.12
CA GLY A 312 17.92 12.26 2.59
C GLY A 312 18.76 11.91 1.36
N LYS A 313 18.24 11.02 0.49
CA LYS A 313 18.89 10.61 -0.74
C LYS A 313 18.35 11.40 -1.94
N ASP A 314 19.21 11.64 -2.92
CA ASP A 314 18.84 12.37 -4.13
C ASP A 314 18.25 11.47 -5.23
N ALA A 315 18.29 10.14 -5.05
CA ALA A 315 17.76 9.16 -5.98
C ALA A 315 17.36 7.87 -5.26
N VAL A 316 16.43 7.13 -5.88
CA VAL A 316 16.10 5.76 -5.48
C VAL A 316 17.15 4.81 -6.00
N ASP A 317 17.74 4.02 -5.13
CA ASP A 317 18.72 2.97 -5.43
C ASP A 317 18.15 1.56 -5.19
N VAL A 318 18.97 0.53 -5.44
CA VAL A 318 18.60 -0.88 -5.29
C VAL A 318 18.25 -1.23 -3.83
N GLU A 319 18.85 -0.59 -2.83
CA GLU A 319 18.57 -0.88 -1.43
C GLU A 319 17.17 -0.42 -1.02
N HIS A 320 16.70 0.72 -1.56
CA HIS A 320 15.31 1.14 -1.39
C HIS A 320 14.34 0.10 -1.97
N LEU A 321 14.67 -0.46 -3.16
CA LEU A 321 13.86 -1.53 -3.76
C LEU A 321 13.89 -2.82 -2.93
N ARG A 322 15.04 -3.21 -2.37
CA ARG A 322 15.14 -4.37 -1.47
C ARG A 322 14.21 -4.25 -0.27
N THR A 323 14.04 -3.03 0.22
CA THR A 323 13.14 -2.75 1.34
C THR A 323 11.66 -2.79 0.93
N ILE A 324 11.31 -2.18 -0.19
CA ILE A 324 9.90 -1.91 -0.56
C ILE A 324 9.25 -3.08 -1.31
N VAL A 325 9.96 -3.67 -2.29
CA VAL A 325 9.38 -4.66 -3.21
C VAL A 325 8.73 -5.86 -2.52
N PRO A 326 9.31 -6.47 -1.47
CA PRO A 326 8.67 -7.60 -0.79
C PRO A 326 7.26 -7.29 -0.26
N TYR A 327 7.05 -6.09 0.26
CA TYR A 327 5.79 -5.68 0.86
C TYR A 327 4.75 -5.21 -0.16
N THR A 328 5.20 -4.73 -1.32
CA THR A 328 4.31 -4.34 -2.44
C THR A 328 3.89 -5.53 -3.30
N ALA A 329 4.73 -6.56 -3.38
CA ALA A 329 4.49 -7.77 -4.17
C ALA A 329 3.68 -8.83 -3.42
N ALA A 330 3.81 -8.92 -2.10
CA ALA A 330 3.35 -10.05 -1.28
C ALA A 330 1.88 -10.42 -1.49
N HIS A 331 1.00 -9.44 -1.58
CA HIS A 331 -0.44 -9.63 -1.73
C HIS A 331 -0.94 -9.61 -3.19
N ARG A 332 -0.06 -9.29 -4.14
CA ARG A 332 -0.41 -9.16 -5.57
C ARG A 332 0.07 -10.31 -6.42
N VAL A 333 1.17 -10.96 -6.02
CA VAL A 333 1.74 -12.08 -6.78
C VAL A 333 1.07 -13.37 -6.34
N GLN A 334 0.43 -14.05 -7.27
CA GLN A 334 -0.16 -15.37 -7.04
C GLN A 334 0.83 -16.44 -7.48
N TRP A 335 1.22 -17.30 -6.57
CA TRP A 335 2.16 -18.38 -6.83
C TRP A 335 1.45 -19.65 -7.28
N ARG A 336 2.12 -20.47 -8.08
CA ARG A 336 1.64 -21.81 -8.42
C ARG A 336 1.77 -22.75 -7.23
N ASP A 337 0.78 -23.62 -7.04
CA ASP A 337 0.75 -24.53 -5.87
C ASP A 337 1.84 -25.58 -5.93
N ASP A 338 2.25 -26.01 -7.15
CA ASP A 338 3.29 -27.00 -7.38
C ASP A 338 4.71 -26.47 -7.09
N VAL A 339 4.89 -25.16 -7.15
CA VAL A 339 6.17 -24.48 -6.83
C VAL A 339 6.28 -24.17 -5.33
N ASN A 340 5.15 -24.12 -4.62
CA ASN A 340 5.11 -23.91 -3.17
C ASN A 340 5.62 -25.09 -2.32
N ARG A 341 6.08 -26.18 -2.94
CA ARG A 341 6.71 -27.34 -2.26
C ARG A 341 8.17 -27.09 -1.86
N ILE A 342 8.51 -25.87 -1.48
CA ILE A 342 9.83 -25.63 -0.92
C ILE A 342 9.85 -26.23 0.49
N GLU A 343 10.79 -27.09 0.73
CA GLU A 343 11.12 -27.73 2.01
C GLU A 343 11.59 -26.72 3.07
N ASP A 344 11.08 -25.51 3.06
CA ASP A 344 11.52 -24.47 3.95
C ASP A 344 10.82 -24.61 5.31
N THR A 345 11.60 -24.93 6.32
CA THR A 345 11.18 -25.01 7.73
C THR A 345 10.58 -23.69 8.22
N ASP A 346 10.85 -22.57 7.52
CA ASP A 346 10.27 -21.26 7.77
C ASP A 346 8.87 -21.07 7.12
N ALA A 347 8.40 -22.02 6.31
CA ALA A 347 7.04 -22.02 5.73
C ALA A 347 5.90 -22.07 6.76
N ARG A 348 6.21 -22.15 8.04
CA ARG A 348 5.27 -22.08 9.17
C ARG A 348 5.04 -20.65 9.68
N SER A 349 5.74 -19.65 9.15
CA SER A 349 5.46 -18.27 9.53
C SER A 349 4.19 -17.81 8.83
N ASP A 350 3.29 -17.19 9.59
CA ASP A 350 2.02 -16.67 9.08
C ASP A 350 2.19 -15.61 7.97
N CYS A 351 3.41 -15.11 7.80
CA CYS A 351 3.82 -14.14 6.78
C CYS A 351 4.47 -14.72 5.53
N TYR A 352 4.17 -15.96 5.21
CA TYR A 352 4.67 -16.64 4.02
C TYR A 352 4.64 -15.77 2.73
N PRO A 353 3.58 -14.99 2.43
CA PRO A 353 3.56 -14.16 1.23
C PRO A 353 4.69 -13.13 1.16
N ILE A 354 5.04 -12.48 2.27
CA ILE A 354 6.14 -11.48 2.31
C ILE A 354 7.50 -12.17 2.17
N HIS A 355 7.71 -13.29 2.85
CA HIS A 355 8.94 -14.08 2.74
C HIS A 355 9.14 -14.59 1.32
N ARG A 356 8.09 -15.13 0.70
CA ARG A 356 8.14 -15.62 -0.68
C ARG A 356 8.45 -14.50 -1.67
N ALA A 357 7.82 -13.34 -1.53
CA ALA A 357 8.10 -12.17 -2.37
C ALA A 357 9.54 -11.67 -2.21
N ARG A 358 10.07 -11.71 -0.98
CA ARG A 358 11.47 -11.34 -0.70
C ARG A 358 12.45 -12.29 -1.37
N ASP A 359 12.22 -13.60 -1.29
CA ASP A 359 13.09 -14.60 -1.90
C ASP A 359 13.02 -14.54 -3.42
N ALA A 360 11.83 -14.36 -3.97
CA ALA A 360 11.66 -14.11 -5.40
C ALA A 360 12.44 -12.87 -5.86
N PHE A 361 12.36 -11.79 -5.13
CA PHE A 361 13.11 -10.57 -5.47
C PHE A 361 14.62 -10.75 -5.35
N LYS A 362 15.12 -11.49 -4.35
CA LYS A 362 16.55 -11.86 -4.27
C LYS A 362 17.00 -12.65 -5.52
N GLN A 363 16.16 -13.56 -6.02
CA GLN A 363 16.47 -14.31 -7.25
C GLN A 363 16.52 -13.37 -8.48
N VAL A 364 15.60 -12.42 -8.59
CA VAL A 364 15.63 -11.41 -9.66
C VAL A 364 16.89 -10.56 -9.57
N ILE A 365 17.27 -10.09 -8.37
CA ILE A 365 18.51 -9.32 -8.16
C ILE A 365 19.73 -10.11 -8.62
N ARG A 366 19.80 -11.39 -8.27
CA ARG A 366 20.91 -12.26 -8.69
C ARG A 366 20.97 -12.36 -10.23
N ARG A 367 19.86 -12.70 -10.87
CA ARG A 367 19.82 -12.80 -12.34
C ARG A 367 20.12 -11.45 -13.04
N TYR A 368 19.64 -10.34 -12.47
CA TYR A 368 19.96 -9.01 -12.94
C TYR A 368 21.47 -8.74 -12.83
N SER A 369 22.10 -9.01 -11.68
CA SER A 369 23.53 -8.74 -11.49
C SER A 369 24.44 -9.52 -12.43
N GLU A 370 24.02 -10.72 -12.88
CA GLU A 370 24.76 -11.53 -13.84
C GLU A 370 24.78 -10.93 -15.28
N GLN A 371 23.83 -10.05 -15.61
CA GLN A 371 23.67 -9.48 -16.95
C GLN A 371 23.27 -7.99 -16.96
N SER A 372 23.58 -7.25 -15.88
CA SER A 372 23.14 -5.87 -15.67
C SER A 372 23.57 -4.92 -16.81
N ASP A 373 24.82 -5.03 -17.29
CA ASP A 373 25.31 -4.18 -18.35
C ASP A 373 24.61 -4.43 -19.68
N ARG A 374 24.29 -5.69 -19.99
CA ARG A 374 23.52 -6.05 -21.20
C ARG A 374 22.09 -5.52 -21.12
N ILE A 375 21.44 -5.66 -19.95
CA ILE A 375 20.06 -5.17 -19.73
C ILE A 375 20.03 -3.64 -19.83
N LYS A 376 20.97 -2.95 -19.17
CA LYS A 376 21.08 -1.47 -19.24
C LYS A 376 21.35 -1.01 -20.69
N SER A 377 22.21 -1.70 -21.42
CA SER A 377 22.47 -1.42 -22.83
C SER A 377 21.23 -1.62 -23.70
N ALA A 378 20.47 -2.71 -23.50
CA ALA A 378 19.24 -2.98 -24.23
C ALA A 378 18.16 -1.91 -23.96
N LEU A 379 17.99 -1.52 -22.71
CA LEU A 379 17.06 -0.44 -22.32
C LEU A 379 17.47 0.91 -22.92
N GLY A 380 18.78 1.23 -22.92
CA GLY A 380 19.32 2.44 -23.57
C GLY A 380 19.12 2.42 -25.10
N THR A 381 19.30 1.27 -25.72
CA THR A 381 19.04 1.09 -27.15
C THR A 381 17.54 1.28 -27.45
N ALA A 382 16.68 0.70 -26.64
CA ALA A 382 15.24 0.90 -26.77
C ALA A 382 14.84 2.38 -26.68
N SER A 383 15.39 3.12 -25.72
CA SER A 383 15.12 4.56 -25.60
C SER A 383 15.53 5.33 -26.86
N ARG A 384 16.70 5.06 -27.43
CA ARG A 384 17.15 5.70 -28.67
C ARG A 384 16.29 5.34 -29.88
N ILE A 385 15.84 4.09 -29.96
CA ILE A 385 14.92 3.67 -31.03
C ILE A 385 13.58 4.42 -30.91
N PHE A 386 13.04 4.57 -29.70
CA PHE A 386 11.83 5.40 -29.48
C PHE A 386 12.06 6.87 -29.85
N GLU A 387 13.28 7.36 -29.78
CA GLU A 387 13.68 8.72 -30.22
C GLU A 387 13.95 8.81 -31.74
N GLY A 388 13.82 7.71 -32.48
CA GLY A 388 13.89 7.67 -33.95
C GLY A 388 15.16 7.08 -34.53
N GLU A 389 16.02 6.43 -33.74
CA GLU A 389 17.15 5.67 -34.25
C GLU A 389 16.70 4.41 -35.00
N ALA A 390 17.53 3.89 -35.87
CA ALA A 390 17.28 2.66 -36.60
C ALA A 390 17.19 1.44 -35.69
N LEU A 391 16.29 0.51 -35.99
CA LEU A 391 16.11 -0.75 -35.27
C LEU A 391 17.41 -1.57 -35.28
N THR A 392 17.88 -1.94 -34.09
CA THR A 392 18.99 -2.85 -33.89
C THR A 392 18.54 -4.09 -33.13
N PRO A 393 18.98 -5.30 -33.50
CA PRO A 393 18.62 -6.51 -32.79
C PRO A 393 19.00 -6.47 -31.31
N LEU A 394 18.11 -6.98 -30.47
CA LEU A 394 18.35 -7.17 -29.04
C LEU A 394 18.56 -8.66 -28.78
N GLU A 395 19.72 -9.01 -28.25
CA GLU A 395 20.09 -10.40 -28.00
C GLU A 395 20.16 -10.67 -26.50
N GLY A 396 19.49 -11.74 -26.06
CA GLY A 396 19.52 -12.22 -24.67
C GLY A 396 18.43 -13.23 -24.38
N GLU A 397 18.67 -14.07 -23.36
CA GLU A 397 17.75 -15.14 -22.97
C GLU A 397 16.67 -14.68 -21.96
N HIS A 398 16.93 -13.57 -21.26
CA HIS A 398 16.00 -13.08 -20.25
C HIS A 398 14.69 -12.57 -20.88
N PRO A 399 13.52 -12.77 -20.23
CA PRO A 399 12.23 -12.28 -20.73
C PRO A 399 12.21 -10.80 -21.13
N ILE A 400 13.00 -9.94 -20.48
CA ILE A 400 13.07 -8.50 -20.73
C ILE A 400 13.48 -8.17 -22.18
N TYR A 401 14.38 -8.92 -22.79
CA TYR A 401 14.81 -8.65 -24.16
C TYR A 401 13.69 -8.83 -25.18
N ARG A 402 12.88 -9.88 -24.97
CA ARG A 402 11.73 -10.14 -25.85
C ARG A 402 10.60 -9.16 -25.59
N GLU A 403 10.40 -8.74 -24.34
CA GLU A 403 9.41 -7.73 -24.03
C GLU A 403 9.76 -6.38 -24.69
N ILE A 404 11.02 -5.96 -24.59
CA ILE A 404 11.52 -4.74 -25.26
C ILE A 404 11.39 -4.88 -26.78
N ALA A 405 11.79 -6.01 -27.37
CA ALA A 405 11.67 -6.25 -28.80
C ALA A 405 10.21 -6.16 -29.29
N ARG A 406 9.28 -6.75 -28.55
CA ARG A 406 7.84 -6.63 -28.81
C ARG A 406 7.35 -5.20 -28.78
N ASP A 407 7.73 -4.44 -27.76
CA ASP A 407 7.31 -3.05 -27.59
C ASP A 407 7.86 -2.14 -28.69
N LEU A 408 9.02 -2.48 -29.25
CA LEU A 408 9.61 -1.84 -30.43
C LEU A 408 9.04 -2.32 -31.76
N GLY A 409 8.12 -3.29 -31.75
CA GLY A 409 7.60 -3.90 -32.96
C GLY A 409 8.60 -4.76 -33.74
N MET A 410 9.69 -5.18 -33.08
CA MET A 410 10.77 -6.00 -33.67
C MET A 410 10.46 -7.48 -33.65
N GLU A 411 9.57 -7.95 -32.81
CA GLU A 411 9.17 -9.35 -32.79
C GLU A 411 8.31 -9.65 -34.00
N ASP A 412 8.84 -10.50 -34.84
CA ASP A 412 8.02 -11.23 -35.78
C ASP A 412 7.08 -12.13 -34.95
N THR A 413 5.80 -11.81 -34.96
CA THR A 413 4.75 -12.52 -34.20
C THR A 413 4.56 -13.96 -34.68
N ARG A 414 5.45 -14.46 -35.51
CA ARG A 414 5.49 -15.85 -36.00
C ARG A 414 6.01 -16.75 -34.89
N ARG A 415 5.05 -17.43 -34.29
CA ARG A 415 5.13 -18.70 -33.56
C ARG A 415 6.54 -19.30 -33.51
N ILE A 416 7.06 -19.37 -32.30
CA ILE A 416 8.02 -20.40 -31.93
C ILE A 416 7.18 -21.69 -31.89
N GLU A 417 7.21 -22.48 -32.97
CA GLU A 417 6.74 -23.86 -33.00
C GLU A 417 7.54 -24.73 -32.03
#